data_9d9a22c93deb526f1ecc3e9bd2b79b56
#
_entry.id   9d9a22c93deb526f1ecc3e9bd2b79b56
#
_cell.length_a   1.000
_cell.length_b   1.000
_cell.length_c   1.000
_cell.angle_alpha   90.00
_cell.angle_beta   90.00
_cell.angle_gamma   90.00
#
_symmetry.space_group_name_H-M   'P 1'
#
loop_
_entity.id
_entity.type
_entity.pdbx_description
1 polymer ?
#
loop_
_entity_poly.entity_id
_entity_poly.type
_entity_poly.pdbx_seq_one_letter_code
_entity_poly.pdbx_strand_id
1 'polypeptide(L)'
;GVGSLSLHLAKRAKRVLGVDISQDAIEDAVINSDLNQIKNTDFIAGASEKILPQLYRQGQRYQLALLDPPRKGCDPEVLHVLSRMRIPRVVYVSCNPSSLARDLEMMTGLGYQVQEIQPLDMFPQTYHVECVARLSLVGDIKPR
;
A
#
# COMPACT_ATOMS: atom_id res chain seq x y z
N GLY A 1 1.17 -4.51 -9.61
CA GLY A 1 2.30 -4.35 -10.56
C GLY A 1 3.31 -5.48 -10.45
N VAL A 2 4.38 -5.37 -11.21
CA VAL A 2 5.45 -6.38 -11.41
C VAL A 2 6.36 -6.62 -10.19
N GLY A 3 5.94 -6.21 -9.01
CA GLY A 3 6.62 -6.50 -7.73
C GLY A 3 7.69 -5.51 -7.30
N SER A 4 7.98 -4.45 -8.05
CA SER A 4 9.12 -3.53 -7.77
C SER A 4 9.15 -3.03 -6.32
N LEU A 5 8.03 -2.53 -5.81
CA LEU A 5 7.91 -2.05 -4.43
C LEU A 5 8.02 -3.19 -3.41
N SER A 6 7.35 -4.33 -3.69
CA SER A 6 7.38 -5.51 -2.81
C SER A 6 8.79 -6.07 -2.66
N LEU A 7 9.53 -6.21 -3.77
CA LEU A 7 10.90 -6.71 -3.78
C LEU A 7 11.85 -5.76 -3.05
N HIS A 8 11.65 -4.44 -3.19
CA HIS A 8 12.44 -3.47 -2.44
C HIS A 8 12.18 -3.57 -0.92
N LEU A 9 10.93 -3.69 -0.52
CA LEU A 9 10.54 -3.86 0.90
C LEU A 9 11.04 -5.18 1.49
N ALA A 10 11.08 -6.25 0.70
CA ALA A 10 11.51 -7.58 1.14
C ALA A 10 12.93 -7.60 1.73
N LYS A 11 13.79 -6.67 1.30
CA LYS A 11 15.16 -6.51 1.85
C LYS A 11 15.19 -6.13 3.34
N ARG A 12 14.07 -5.59 3.87
CA ARG A 12 13.97 -5.09 5.26
C ARG A 12 12.76 -5.65 6.02
N ALA A 13 11.98 -6.52 5.39
CA ALA A 13 10.80 -7.15 5.98
C ALA A 13 11.02 -8.65 6.17
N LYS A 14 10.36 -9.24 7.16
CA LYS A 14 10.36 -10.70 7.33
C LYS A 14 9.58 -11.39 6.22
N ARG A 15 8.48 -10.82 5.81
CA ARG A 15 7.60 -11.30 4.73
C ARG A 15 6.87 -10.12 4.10
N VAL A 16 6.67 -10.18 2.81
CA VAL A 16 5.90 -9.20 2.05
C VAL A 16 4.83 -9.93 1.26
N LEU A 17 3.61 -9.40 1.30
CA LEU A 17 2.51 -9.84 0.44
C LEU A 17 2.20 -8.73 -0.55
N GLY A 18 2.31 -9.01 -1.84
CA GLY A 18 1.88 -8.15 -2.94
C GLY A 18 0.49 -8.57 -3.44
N VAL A 19 -0.37 -7.61 -3.68
CA VAL A 19 -1.70 -7.83 -4.28
C VAL A 19 -1.85 -6.91 -5.47
N ASP A 20 -2.23 -7.46 -6.61
CA ASP A 20 -2.54 -6.71 -7.82
C ASP A 20 -3.69 -7.37 -8.57
N ILE A 21 -4.51 -6.58 -9.25
CA ILE A 21 -5.64 -7.10 -10.03
C ILE A 21 -5.20 -7.84 -11.29
N SER A 22 -4.03 -7.49 -11.84
CA SER A 22 -3.50 -8.08 -13.07
C SER A 22 -2.78 -9.39 -12.78
N GLN A 23 -3.30 -10.49 -13.34
CA GLN A 23 -2.67 -11.80 -13.28
C GLN A 23 -1.27 -11.76 -13.90
N ASP A 24 -1.12 -11.15 -15.07
CA ASP A 24 0.17 -11.06 -15.78
C ASP A 24 1.21 -10.32 -14.95
N ALA A 25 0.81 -9.21 -14.29
CA ALA A 25 1.70 -8.46 -13.41
C ALA A 25 2.14 -9.29 -12.18
N ILE A 26 1.28 -10.13 -11.66
CA ILE A 26 1.61 -11.04 -10.55
C ILE A 26 2.58 -12.14 -11.02
N GLU A 27 2.39 -12.70 -12.21
CA GLU A 27 3.32 -13.68 -12.80
C GLU A 27 4.71 -13.05 -12.98
N ASP A 28 4.78 -11.83 -13.53
CA ASP A 28 6.03 -11.07 -13.63
C ASP A 28 6.65 -10.80 -12.25
N ALA A 29 5.84 -10.50 -11.24
CA ALA A 29 6.35 -10.26 -9.88
C ALA A 29 6.99 -11.52 -9.28
N VAL A 30 6.43 -12.70 -9.53
CA VAL A 30 7.01 -13.99 -9.12
C VAL A 30 8.34 -14.23 -9.84
N ILE A 31 8.36 -14.05 -11.17
CA ILE A 31 9.59 -14.19 -11.96
C ILE A 31 10.68 -13.22 -11.47
N ASN A 32 10.33 -11.97 -11.23
CA ASN A 32 11.25 -10.98 -10.73
C ASN A 32 11.77 -11.32 -9.32
N SER A 33 10.93 -11.91 -8.46
CA SER A 33 11.35 -12.41 -7.15
C SER A 33 12.41 -13.49 -7.28
N ASP A 34 12.19 -14.47 -8.15
CA ASP A 34 13.12 -15.57 -8.38
C ASP A 34 14.42 -15.08 -8.99
N LEU A 35 14.37 -14.22 -10.01
CA LEU A 35 15.56 -13.63 -10.64
C LEU A 35 16.43 -12.83 -9.65
N ASN A 36 15.81 -12.19 -8.67
CA ASN A 36 16.51 -11.44 -7.62
C ASN A 36 16.82 -12.29 -6.37
N GLN A 37 16.52 -13.59 -6.37
CA GLN A 37 16.75 -14.52 -5.26
C GLN A 37 16.06 -14.10 -3.96
N ILE A 38 14.91 -13.41 -4.06
CA ILE A 38 14.10 -12.95 -2.94
C ILE A 38 13.06 -14.03 -2.61
N LYS A 39 13.11 -14.61 -1.41
CA LYS A 39 12.31 -15.78 -1.01
C LYS A 39 11.21 -15.46 0.03
N ASN A 40 11.11 -14.22 0.45
CA ASN A 40 10.19 -13.76 1.50
C ASN A 40 9.05 -12.88 0.95
N THR A 41 8.70 -13.09 -0.32
CA THR A 41 7.58 -12.43 -0.98
C THR A 41 6.55 -13.46 -1.42
N ASP A 42 5.28 -13.12 -1.25
CA ASP A 42 4.14 -13.82 -1.81
C ASP A 42 3.32 -12.85 -2.65
N PHE A 43 2.63 -13.35 -3.65
CA PHE A 43 1.82 -12.52 -4.54
C PHE A 43 0.45 -13.14 -4.77
N ILE A 44 -0.60 -12.30 -4.80
CA ILE A 44 -1.97 -12.72 -5.03
C ILE A 44 -2.58 -11.84 -6.14
N ALA A 45 -3.07 -12.48 -7.19
CA ALA A 45 -3.86 -11.81 -8.23
C ALA A 45 -5.31 -11.64 -7.74
N GLY A 46 -5.81 -10.42 -7.79
CA GLY A 46 -7.19 -10.10 -7.44
C GLY A 46 -7.38 -8.66 -7.01
N ALA A 47 -8.63 -8.22 -7.03
CA ALA A 47 -8.99 -6.89 -6.59
C ALA A 47 -8.77 -6.73 -5.08
N SER A 48 -8.03 -5.70 -4.68
CA SER A 48 -7.64 -5.47 -3.27
C SER A 48 -8.85 -5.38 -2.34
N GLU A 49 -9.95 -4.77 -2.79
CA GLU A 49 -11.21 -4.66 -2.06
C GLU A 49 -11.89 -6.02 -1.81
N LYS A 50 -11.48 -7.08 -2.52
CA LYS A 50 -11.96 -8.46 -2.31
C LYS A 50 -10.97 -9.31 -1.51
N ILE A 51 -9.69 -9.15 -1.79
CA ILE A 51 -8.62 -9.94 -1.16
C ILE A 51 -8.40 -9.53 0.30
N LEU A 52 -8.30 -8.23 0.60
CA LEU A 52 -8.02 -7.76 1.95
C LEU A 52 -9.08 -8.19 2.99
N PRO A 53 -10.41 -8.15 2.71
CA PRO A 53 -11.41 -8.69 3.64
C PRO A 53 -11.24 -10.18 3.91
N GLN A 54 -10.79 -10.97 2.93
CA GLN A 54 -10.51 -12.41 3.13
C GLN A 54 -9.31 -12.61 4.06
N LEU A 55 -8.22 -11.89 3.83
CA LEU A 55 -7.03 -11.92 4.69
C LEU A 55 -7.35 -11.50 6.12
N TYR A 56 -8.20 -10.49 6.29
CA TYR A 56 -8.67 -10.05 7.61
C TYR A 56 -9.43 -11.17 8.33
N ARG A 57 -10.37 -11.83 7.65
CA ARG A 57 -11.14 -12.96 8.21
C ARG A 57 -10.27 -14.16 8.56
N GLN A 58 -9.19 -14.38 7.82
CA GLN A 58 -8.17 -15.41 8.10
C GLN A 58 -7.25 -15.04 9.27
N GLY A 59 -7.45 -13.89 9.92
CA GLY A 59 -6.63 -13.44 11.03
C GLY A 59 -5.25 -12.91 10.66
N GLN A 60 -4.99 -12.65 9.37
CA GLN A 60 -3.71 -12.07 8.94
C GLN A 60 -3.49 -10.69 9.56
N ARG A 61 -2.25 -10.39 9.93
CA ARG A 61 -1.84 -9.12 10.53
C ARG A 61 -0.56 -8.61 9.86
N TYR A 62 -0.51 -7.30 9.65
CA TYR A 62 0.61 -6.63 8.98
C TYR A 62 1.06 -5.42 9.80
N GLN A 63 2.35 -5.10 9.75
CA GLN A 63 2.93 -3.93 10.45
C GLN A 63 3.00 -2.69 9.56
N LEU A 64 2.88 -2.88 8.25
CA LEU A 64 2.95 -1.82 7.26
C LEU A 64 2.06 -2.19 6.08
N ALA A 65 1.32 -1.23 5.56
CA ALA A 65 0.73 -1.28 4.23
C ALA A 65 1.37 -0.23 3.33
N LEU A 66 1.69 -0.61 2.10
CA LEU A 66 2.08 0.31 1.05
C LEU A 66 1.01 0.27 -0.03
N LEU A 67 0.44 1.42 -0.33
CA LEU A 67 -0.60 1.64 -1.32
C LEU A 67 -0.04 2.39 -2.52
N ASP A 68 -0.36 1.92 -3.72
CA ASP A 68 -0.05 2.59 -4.99
C ASP A 68 -1.25 2.41 -5.93
N PRO A 69 -2.39 3.06 -5.64
CA PRO A 69 -3.60 2.88 -6.40
C PRO A 69 -3.57 3.64 -7.73
N PRO A 70 -4.49 3.33 -8.65
CA PRO A 70 -4.67 4.11 -9.88
C PRO A 70 -5.11 5.55 -9.58
N ARG A 71 -5.17 6.41 -10.60
CA ARG A 71 -5.50 7.86 -10.50
C ARG A 71 -6.81 8.16 -9.76
N LYS A 72 -7.77 7.25 -9.75
CA LYS A 72 -9.03 7.39 -9.01
C LYS A 72 -8.91 7.26 -7.50
N GLY A 73 -7.76 6.81 -7.00
CA GLY A 73 -7.52 6.50 -5.59
C GLY A 73 -7.93 5.07 -5.21
N CYS A 74 -7.91 4.78 -3.91
CA CYS A 74 -8.31 3.50 -3.36
C CYS A 74 -9.83 3.31 -3.35
N ASP A 75 -10.25 2.06 -3.43
CA ASP A 75 -11.61 1.69 -3.06
C ASP A 75 -11.81 1.92 -1.54
N PRO A 76 -12.93 2.51 -1.09
CA PRO A 76 -13.20 2.74 0.32
C PRO A 76 -13.09 1.49 1.20
N GLU A 77 -13.49 0.32 0.69
CA GLU A 77 -13.39 -0.94 1.46
C GLU A 77 -11.94 -1.29 1.77
N VAL A 78 -10.98 -0.98 0.88
CA VAL A 78 -9.54 -1.16 1.15
C VAL A 78 -9.14 -0.37 2.40
N LEU A 79 -9.48 0.92 2.46
CA LEU A 79 -9.13 1.81 3.57
C LEU A 79 -9.79 1.35 4.88
N HIS A 80 -11.06 0.95 4.83
CA HIS A 80 -11.78 0.39 5.98
C HIS A 80 -11.12 -0.89 6.51
N VAL A 81 -10.71 -1.79 5.63
CA VAL A 81 -10.09 -3.06 6.06
C VAL A 81 -8.72 -2.81 6.67
N LEU A 82 -7.90 -1.89 6.15
CA LEU A 82 -6.63 -1.52 6.76
C LEU A 82 -6.82 -1.05 8.21
N SER A 83 -7.84 -0.23 8.46
CA SER A 83 -8.20 0.22 9.82
C SER A 83 -8.68 -0.94 10.69
N ARG A 84 -9.57 -1.81 10.21
CA ARG A 84 -10.03 -3.01 10.94
C ARG A 84 -8.90 -3.98 11.27
N MET A 85 -7.93 -4.14 10.36
CA MET A 85 -6.70 -4.90 10.60
C MET A 85 -5.78 -4.22 11.62
N ARG A 86 -6.04 -2.94 11.97
CA ARG A 86 -5.21 -2.10 12.85
C ARG A 86 -3.77 -2.04 12.36
N ILE A 87 -3.56 -1.86 11.05
CA ILE A 87 -2.22 -1.75 10.49
C ILE A 87 -1.59 -0.43 10.99
N PRO A 88 -0.52 -0.49 11.78
CA PRO A 88 -0.05 0.70 12.51
C PRO A 88 0.57 1.76 11.61
N ARG A 89 1.06 1.39 10.43
CA ARG A 89 1.72 2.32 9.49
C ARG A 89 1.23 2.10 8.07
N VAL A 90 0.94 3.20 7.39
CA VAL A 90 0.56 3.19 5.98
C VAL A 90 1.42 4.18 5.22
N VAL A 91 1.96 3.75 4.09
CA VAL A 91 2.58 4.61 3.08
C VAL A 91 1.68 4.61 1.85
N TYR A 92 1.30 5.77 1.39
CA TYR A 92 0.42 5.94 0.24
C TYR A 92 1.16 6.71 -0.85
N VAL A 93 1.41 6.07 -1.98
CA VAL A 93 1.94 6.68 -3.19
C VAL A 93 0.77 7.06 -4.09
N SER A 94 0.76 8.26 -4.64
CA SER A 94 -0.34 8.73 -5.48
C SER A 94 0.15 9.61 -6.63
N CYS A 95 -0.33 9.33 -7.82
CA CYS A 95 -0.16 10.17 -9.01
C CYS A 95 -1.25 11.23 -9.18
N ASN A 96 -2.15 11.39 -8.21
CA ASN A 96 -3.25 12.36 -8.24
C ASN A 96 -3.51 12.96 -6.85
N PRO A 97 -3.08 14.22 -6.59
CA PRO A 97 -3.28 14.87 -5.31
C PRO A 97 -4.74 14.98 -4.86
N SER A 98 -5.68 15.12 -5.79
CA SER A 98 -7.11 15.26 -5.44
C SER A 98 -7.70 13.96 -4.88
N SER A 99 -7.40 12.82 -5.51
CA SER A 99 -7.84 11.52 -4.97
C SER A 99 -7.11 11.18 -3.68
N LEU A 100 -5.83 11.55 -3.56
CA LEU A 100 -5.08 11.39 -2.32
C LEU A 100 -5.73 12.16 -1.18
N ALA A 101 -6.07 13.44 -1.37
CA ALA A 101 -6.70 14.26 -0.33
C ALA A 101 -8.00 13.64 0.20
N ARG A 102 -8.86 13.16 -0.70
CA ARG A 102 -10.10 12.46 -0.35
C ARG A 102 -9.83 11.20 0.47
N ASP A 103 -8.87 10.38 0.04
CA ASP A 103 -8.55 9.12 0.70
C ASP A 103 -7.88 9.36 2.07
N LEU A 104 -7.04 10.39 2.19
CA LEU A 104 -6.45 10.80 3.47
C LEU A 104 -7.51 11.32 4.44
N GLU A 105 -8.50 12.09 3.97
CA GLU A 105 -9.64 12.51 4.78
C GLU A 105 -10.40 11.31 5.35
N MET A 106 -10.70 10.32 4.52
CA MET A 106 -11.32 9.08 4.97
C MET A 106 -10.45 8.34 5.99
N MET A 107 -9.15 8.20 5.74
CA MET A 107 -8.24 7.52 6.66
C MET A 107 -8.14 8.23 8.00
N THR A 108 -8.18 9.57 8.03
CA THR A 108 -8.20 10.31 9.30
C THR A 108 -9.48 10.04 10.09
N GLY A 109 -10.62 9.95 9.42
CA GLY A 109 -11.88 9.51 10.04
C GLY A 109 -11.86 8.07 10.56
N LEU A 110 -10.97 7.23 10.02
CA LEU A 110 -10.74 5.84 10.45
C LEU A 110 -9.67 5.69 11.53
N GLY A 111 -9.15 6.79 12.09
CA GLY A 111 -8.21 6.79 13.20
C GLY A 111 -6.74 6.86 12.79
N TYR A 112 -6.43 7.14 11.54
CA TYR A 112 -5.06 7.41 11.12
C TYR A 112 -4.73 8.91 11.25
N GLN A 113 -3.47 9.19 11.52
CA GLN A 113 -2.90 10.54 11.48
C GLN A 113 -1.90 10.64 10.33
N VAL A 114 -2.06 11.66 9.50
CA VAL A 114 -1.08 12.00 8.46
C VAL A 114 0.15 12.60 9.15
N GLN A 115 1.29 11.97 8.95
CA GLN A 115 2.57 12.39 9.53
C GLN A 115 3.35 13.29 8.59
N GLU A 116 3.25 13.00 7.29
CA GLU A 116 4.05 13.67 6.28
C GLU A 116 3.40 13.48 4.91
N ILE A 117 3.49 14.50 4.06
CA ILE A 117 3.19 14.41 2.64
C ILE A 117 4.37 15.02 1.89
N GLN A 118 5.01 14.21 1.06
CA GLN A 118 6.13 14.61 0.23
C GLN A 118 5.71 14.62 -1.24
N PRO A 119 5.57 15.78 -1.88
CA PRO A 119 5.40 15.86 -3.32
C PRO A 119 6.75 15.58 -4.03
N LEU A 120 6.66 14.94 -5.21
CA LEU A 120 7.79 14.57 -6.04
C LEU A 120 7.50 14.97 -7.48
N ASP A 121 8.42 15.69 -8.10
CA ASP A 121 8.38 16.04 -9.52
C ASP A 121 9.02 14.92 -10.33
N MET A 122 8.23 13.90 -10.66
CA MET A 122 8.65 12.76 -11.49
C MET A 122 8.47 13.02 -12.99
N PHE A 123 7.72 14.05 -13.35
CA PHE A 123 7.39 14.41 -14.73
C PHE A 123 7.60 15.91 -14.97
N PRO A 124 8.87 16.37 -15.01
CA PRO A 124 9.19 17.78 -15.15
C PRO A 124 8.51 18.42 -16.35
N GLN A 125 8.11 19.68 -16.24
CA GLN A 125 7.38 20.46 -17.25
C GLN A 125 5.97 19.94 -17.60
N THR A 126 5.39 19.09 -16.75
CA THR A 126 3.99 18.70 -16.83
C THR A 126 3.25 19.12 -15.57
N TYR A 127 1.91 19.01 -15.58
CA TYR A 127 1.09 19.26 -14.37
C TYR A 127 0.98 18.04 -13.46
N HIS A 128 1.65 16.95 -13.78
CA HIS A 128 1.63 15.73 -12.99
C HIS A 128 2.58 15.83 -11.81
N VAL A 129 2.04 15.60 -10.61
CA VAL A 129 2.81 15.55 -9.36
C VAL A 129 2.52 14.22 -8.69
N GLU A 130 3.58 13.48 -8.38
CA GLU A 130 3.50 12.33 -7.49
C GLU A 130 3.55 12.81 -6.04
N CYS A 131 2.83 12.13 -5.16
CA CYS A 131 2.87 12.41 -3.73
C CYS A 131 3.07 11.11 -2.96
N VAL A 132 3.93 11.16 -1.94
CA VAL A 132 4.07 10.08 -0.96
C VAL A 132 3.58 10.59 0.38
N ALA A 133 2.51 9.97 0.90
CA ALA A 133 1.98 10.26 2.22
C ALA A 133 2.33 9.14 3.20
N ARG A 134 2.71 9.51 4.41
CA ARG A 134 2.97 8.58 5.52
C ARG A 134 1.94 8.81 6.61
N LEU A 135 1.30 7.72 7.03
CA LEU A 135 0.28 7.74 8.08
C LEU A 135 0.61 6.75 9.18
N SER A 136 0.14 7.05 10.38
CA SER A 136 0.19 6.16 11.53
C SER A 136 -1.19 6.05 12.20
N LEU A 137 -1.53 4.86 12.67
CA LEU A 137 -2.76 4.64 13.43
C LEU A 137 -2.61 5.26 14.83
N VAL A 138 -3.57 6.10 15.23
CA VAL A 138 -3.57 6.72 16.57
C VAL A 138 -3.92 5.67 17.61
N GLY A 139 -3.09 5.57 18.67
CA GLY A 139 -3.30 4.64 19.79
C GLY A 139 -2.41 3.40 19.79
N ASP A 140 -1.60 3.16 18.74
CA ASP A 140 -0.63 2.05 18.69
C ASP A 140 0.83 2.53 18.84
N ILE A 141 1.06 3.81 19.02
CA ILE A 141 2.41 4.34 19.28
C ILE A 141 2.67 4.23 20.78
N LYS A 142 3.24 3.10 21.22
CA LYS A 142 4.02 3.14 22.48
C LYS A 142 5.24 4.00 22.18
N PRO A 143 5.45 5.11 22.91
CA PRO A 143 6.71 5.85 22.81
C PRO A 143 7.85 4.91 23.16
N ARG A 144 8.88 4.93 22.34
CA ARG A 144 10.16 4.27 22.65
C ARG A 144 10.88 5.05 23.74
#